data_985d3f60a91c09f8a115b5ed798b0427
#
_entry.id   985d3f60a91c09f8a115b5ed798b0427
#
_cell.length_a   1.000
_cell.length_b   1.000
_cell.length_c   1.000
_cell.angle_alpha   90.00
_cell.angle_beta   90.00
_cell.angle_gamma   90.00
#
_symmetry.space_group_name_H-M   'P 1'
#
loop_
_entity.id
_entity.type
_entity.pdbx_description
1 polymer ?
#
loop_
_entity_poly.entity_id
_entity_poly.type
_entity_poly.pdbx_seq_one_letter_code
_entity_poly.pdbx_strand_id
1 'polypeptide(L)'
;MKQEKFSIINEEEAQKASDIIGCGDFKVIDIKEKSTIRNPYAPFTTSTIQQEASKKLYFSPSKTMQIAQKLYEGININGEQTGLITYMRTDGITIANDAIGNIRNVISSVYGNDFLPEKPRFYKSKIKNAQEAHEAIRPTNVSITPNNVKNILDKDEFTLYELIWKRTIACQMKSAVINQTSIDFENENNTAMLRANGSVIKFQGFLYAYEAEIDEDGKKEDDKKLPELSKEQFLNPTGKVEQKQSFTSPPPRYSEATIIKTMEELGIGRPSTYTSILKVLQDREYVKLEKRRFYANDRGRIVTTFLSLYFNNYFNYDFTAQLEEKLDDIANGEAKWINVLSDFWKSFSAITTSTMDINPADIRKEIDKHLGSHFFPTKESRNCPQCKENSLILNFGKFGAYIACKNYPECNLSKPLEAPNEANDEIYPKLLGQIDEDNLSLKQGPYGFYIELETKPKVKRAQLPKNISPEELSVDIAIKLISLPREIGIYPETNEMITCAIGRFGPYLKIGSDFISLPKEEDVLEIGINKAVEIVADELEKKKQNKPKNLGIHPKLETEITIQSGRYGPYVKCGKTNAPLPKNTELEDVTLEQAIDVINKQLEKKPAKKAKAKKAKAKTTKTKTKAEKSS
;
A
#
# COMPACT_ATOMS: atom_id res chain seq x y z
N MET A 1 -52.00 -22.65 9.33
CA MET A 1 -50.71 -23.37 9.35
C MET A 1 -49.61 -22.36 9.59
N LYS A 2 -48.61 -22.65 10.44
CA LYS A 2 -47.42 -21.80 10.54
C LYS A 2 -46.63 -22.01 9.26
N GLN A 3 -46.37 -20.92 8.56
CA GLN A 3 -45.50 -20.92 7.38
C GLN A 3 -44.04 -21.01 7.87
N GLU A 4 -43.34 -22.07 7.51
CA GLU A 4 -41.90 -22.22 7.79
C GLU A 4 -41.11 -22.06 6.50
N LYS A 5 -39.99 -21.35 6.57
CA LYS A 5 -39.10 -21.22 5.43
C LYS A 5 -38.43 -22.57 5.19
N PHE A 6 -38.71 -23.16 4.04
CA PHE A 6 -38.09 -24.42 3.64
C PHE A 6 -36.62 -24.18 3.26
N SER A 7 -35.70 -24.90 3.88
CA SER A 7 -34.26 -24.85 3.58
C SER A 7 -33.85 -26.15 2.94
N ILE A 8 -33.44 -26.11 1.69
CA ILE A 8 -32.96 -27.25 0.91
C ILE A 8 -31.48 -27.48 1.25
N ILE A 9 -31.14 -28.65 1.80
CA ILE A 9 -29.78 -28.97 2.25
C ILE A 9 -29.12 -30.11 1.45
N ASN A 10 -29.88 -30.84 0.65
CA ASN A 10 -29.38 -31.94 -0.17
C ASN A 10 -30.19 -32.07 -1.47
N GLU A 11 -29.71 -32.93 -2.38
CA GLU A 11 -30.31 -33.18 -3.69
C GLU A 11 -31.72 -33.80 -3.61
N GLU A 12 -31.96 -34.71 -2.66
CA GLU A 12 -33.28 -35.33 -2.49
C GLU A 12 -34.37 -34.33 -2.12
N GLU A 13 -34.05 -33.40 -1.24
CA GLU A 13 -34.95 -32.31 -0.88
C GLU A 13 -35.17 -31.33 -2.04
N ALA A 14 -34.10 -31.04 -2.82
CA ALA A 14 -34.22 -30.23 -4.04
C ALA A 14 -35.14 -30.89 -5.06
N GLN A 15 -35.05 -32.23 -5.24
CA GLN A 15 -35.91 -32.97 -6.14
C GLN A 15 -37.36 -32.93 -5.66
N LYS A 16 -37.63 -33.22 -4.37
CA LYS A 16 -38.99 -33.14 -3.80
C LYS A 16 -39.60 -31.76 -3.97
N ALA A 17 -38.82 -30.70 -3.70
CA ALA A 17 -39.29 -29.33 -3.89
C ALA A 17 -39.58 -29.03 -5.38
N SER A 18 -38.72 -29.50 -6.27
CA SER A 18 -38.91 -29.36 -7.72
C SER A 18 -40.18 -30.07 -8.21
N ASP A 19 -40.45 -31.29 -7.72
CA ASP A 19 -41.63 -32.05 -8.07
C ASP A 19 -42.92 -31.36 -7.58
N ILE A 20 -42.92 -30.82 -6.36
CA ILE A 20 -44.04 -30.06 -5.79
C ILE A 20 -44.29 -28.77 -6.58
N ILE A 21 -43.23 -28.04 -6.95
CA ILE A 21 -43.32 -26.78 -7.71
C ILE A 21 -43.70 -27.04 -9.16
N GLY A 22 -43.24 -28.14 -9.76
CA GLY A 22 -43.53 -28.51 -11.14
C GLY A 22 -44.96 -29.04 -11.39
N CYS A 23 -45.72 -29.32 -10.32
CA CYS A 23 -47.08 -29.85 -10.40
C CYS A 23 -48.10 -28.72 -10.26
N GLY A 24 -48.69 -28.27 -11.37
CA GLY A 24 -49.87 -27.40 -11.39
C GLY A 24 -49.61 -25.92 -11.47
N ASP A 25 -50.68 -25.19 -11.52
CA ASP A 25 -50.69 -23.73 -11.63
C ASP A 25 -50.47 -23.06 -10.27
N PHE A 26 -50.00 -21.84 -10.30
CA PHE A 26 -49.85 -21.02 -9.11
C PHE A 26 -50.85 -19.88 -9.11
N LYS A 27 -51.44 -19.65 -7.97
CA LYS A 27 -52.37 -18.53 -7.73
C LYS A 27 -51.68 -17.43 -6.96
N VAL A 28 -51.82 -16.19 -7.38
CA VAL A 28 -51.38 -15.02 -6.64
C VAL A 28 -52.25 -14.85 -5.41
N ILE A 29 -51.70 -15.08 -4.22
CA ILE A 29 -52.45 -14.96 -2.96
C ILE A 29 -52.31 -13.59 -2.31
N ASP A 30 -51.15 -12.93 -2.47
CA ASP A 30 -50.95 -11.61 -1.88
C ASP A 30 -49.92 -10.81 -2.68
N ILE A 31 -50.13 -9.51 -2.75
CA ILE A 31 -49.21 -8.54 -3.35
C ILE A 31 -48.95 -7.42 -2.32
N LYS A 32 -47.71 -7.32 -1.89
CA LYS A 32 -47.26 -6.30 -0.94
C LYS A 32 -46.37 -5.30 -1.64
N GLU A 33 -46.78 -4.06 -1.64
CA GLU A 33 -45.96 -2.95 -2.11
C GLU A 33 -45.47 -2.13 -0.90
N LYS A 34 -44.16 -1.87 -0.89
CA LYS A 34 -43.54 -1.02 0.11
C LYS A 34 -42.67 0.02 -0.54
N SER A 35 -42.98 1.27 -0.32
CA SER A 35 -42.10 2.36 -0.74
C SER A 35 -40.97 2.54 0.28
N THR A 36 -39.72 2.47 -0.21
CA THR A 36 -38.51 2.68 0.58
C THR A 36 -37.78 3.92 0.09
N ILE A 37 -37.16 4.65 1.02
CA ILE A 37 -36.42 5.86 0.73
C ILE A 37 -34.92 5.54 0.84
N ARG A 38 -34.15 5.83 -0.22
CA ARG A 38 -32.69 5.77 -0.22
C ARG A 38 -32.13 7.18 -0.14
N ASN A 39 -31.42 7.47 0.95
CA ASN A 39 -30.82 8.79 1.16
C ASN A 39 -29.48 8.92 0.44
N PRO A 40 -29.11 10.14 -0.02
CA PRO A 40 -27.79 10.37 -0.58
C PRO A 40 -26.69 10.21 0.49
N TYR A 41 -25.53 9.83 0.00
CA TYR A 41 -24.33 9.69 0.82
C TYR A 41 -23.78 11.07 1.23
N ALA A 42 -23.05 11.12 2.34
CA ALA A 42 -22.29 12.29 2.74
C ALA A 42 -21.25 12.70 1.67
N PRO A 43 -20.80 13.95 1.64
CA PRO A 43 -19.68 14.36 0.80
C PRO A 43 -18.42 13.57 1.15
N PHE A 44 -17.42 13.59 0.28
CA PHE A 44 -16.22 12.78 0.45
C PHE A 44 -15.34 13.19 1.62
N THR A 45 -14.85 12.20 2.35
CA THR A 45 -13.65 12.22 3.17
C THR A 45 -12.48 11.59 2.41
N THR A 46 -11.26 11.66 2.96
CA THR A 46 -10.09 10.96 2.38
C THR A 46 -10.34 9.46 2.23
N SER A 47 -10.92 8.82 3.22
CA SER A 47 -11.23 7.39 3.19
C SER A 47 -12.25 7.06 2.10
N THR A 48 -13.36 7.78 2.08
CA THR A 48 -14.46 7.47 1.14
C THR A 48 -14.12 7.80 -0.31
N ILE A 49 -13.31 8.83 -0.58
CA ILE A 49 -12.85 9.09 -1.97
C ILE A 49 -11.89 8.00 -2.45
N GLN A 50 -10.98 7.51 -1.60
CA GLN A 50 -10.09 6.41 -1.95
C GLN A 50 -10.88 5.11 -2.24
N GLN A 51 -11.90 4.82 -1.44
CA GLN A 51 -12.77 3.67 -1.63
C GLN A 51 -13.53 3.76 -2.97
N GLU A 52 -14.18 4.88 -3.24
CA GLU A 52 -14.97 5.07 -4.45
C GLU A 52 -14.11 5.16 -5.72
N ALA A 53 -12.97 5.84 -5.66
CA ALA A 53 -12.03 5.90 -6.78
C ALA A 53 -11.44 4.50 -7.09
N SER A 54 -11.17 3.69 -6.06
CA SER A 54 -10.72 2.31 -6.26
C SER A 54 -11.80 1.45 -6.91
N LYS A 55 -13.07 1.60 -6.51
CA LYS A 55 -14.19 0.81 -7.07
C LYS A 55 -14.58 1.25 -8.49
N LYS A 56 -14.75 2.56 -8.71
CA LYS A 56 -15.31 3.11 -9.95
C LYS A 56 -14.28 3.48 -11.01
N LEU A 57 -13.11 3.98 -10.59
CA LEU A 57 -12.06 4.47 -11.49
C LEU A 57 -10.87 3.51 -11.58
N TYR A 58 -10.85 2.47 -10.73
CA TYR A 58 -9.74 1.53 -10.62
C TYR A 58 -8.41 2.18 -10.21
N PHE A 59 -8.46 3.33 -9.54
CA PHE A 59 -7.28 4.01 -9.03
C PHE A 59 -6.81 3.39 -7.71
N SER A 60 -5.49 3.25 -7.54
CA SER A 60 -4.94 2.93 -6.21
C SER A 60 -5.11 4.13 -5.26
N PRO A 61 -5.11 3.92 -3.95
CA PRO A 61 -5.16 5.01 -2.97
C PRO A 61 -4.05 6.05 -3.17
N SER A 62 -2.84 5.59 -3.53
CA SER A 62 -1.71 6.47 -3.81
C SER A 62 -1.97 7.36 -5.02
N LYS A 63 -2.44 6.77 -6.14
CA LYS A 63 -2.79 7.51 -7.36
C LYS A 63 -3.92 8.51 -7.08
N THR A 64 -4.96 8.09 -6.37
CA THR A 64 -6.08 8.96 -5.99
C THR A 64 -5.58 10.19 -5.23
N MET A 65 -4.71 10.00 -4.24
CA MET A 65 -4.19 11.12 -3.45
C MET A 65 -3.22 12.02 -4.23
N GLN A 66 -2.43 11.47 -5.15
CA GLN A 66 -1.58 12.27 -6.04
C GLN A 66 -2.41 13.19 -6.95
N ILE A 67 -3.47 12.66 -7.55
CA ILE A 67 -4.36 13.44 -8.42
C ILE A 67 -5.12 14.48 -7.59
N ALA A 68 -5.67 14.09 -6.43
CA ALA A 68 -6.35 15.01 -5.53
C ALA A 68 -5.43 16.15 -5.06
N GLN A 69 -4.13 15.88 -4.82
CA GLN A 69 -3.14 16.90 -4.48
C GLN A 69 -2.99 17.92 -5.62
N LYS A 70 -2.87 17.48 -6.86
CA LYS A 70 -2.78 18.37 -8.02
C LYS A 70 -4.04 19.23 -8.18
N LEU A 71 -5.23 18.62 -8.04
CA LEU A 71 -6.50 19.36 -8.11
C LEU A 71 -6.63 20.42 -7.00
N TYR A 72 -6.07 20.16 -5.82
CA TYR A 72 -6.04 21.09 -4.70
C TYR A 72 -5.01 22.21 -4.89
N GLU A 73 -3.77 21.88 -5.26
CA GLU A 73 -2.69 22.85 -5.46
C GLU A 73 -2.97 23.82 -6.62
N GLY A 74 -3.82 23.38 -7.52
CA GLY A 74 -4.33 24.19 -8.61
C GLY A 74 -3.82 23.79 -9.98
N ILE A 75 -4.65 24.08 -10.96
CA ILE A 75 -4.40 23.84 -12.38
C ILE A 75 -4.57 25.17 -13.09
N ASN A 76 -3.79 25.37 -14.14
CA ASN A 76 -3.87 26.58 -14.94
C ASN A 76 -5.20 26.59 -15.72
N ILE A 77 -6.11 27.46 -15.34
CA ILE A 77 -7.38 27.70 -16.03
C ILE A 77 -7.36 29.13 -16.56
N ASN A 78 -7.31 29.30 -17.88
CA ASN A 78 -7.28 30.60 -18.55
C ASN A 78 -6.16 31.55 -18.07
N GLY A 79 -5.01 31.01 -17.65
CA GLY A 79 -3.86 31.80 -17.20
C GLY A 79 -3.76 31.98 -15.69
N GLU A 80 -4.75 31.54 -14.92
CA GLU A 80 -4.74 31.58 -13.46
C GLU A 80 -4.61 30.18 -12.86
N GLN A 81 -3.75 30.06 -11.83
CA GLN A 81 -3.64 28.83 -11.05
C GLN A 81 -4.85 28.70 -10.11
N THR A 82 -5.74 27.78 -10.40
CA THR A 82 -7.00 27.61 -9.68
C THR A 82 -7.07 26.27 -8.98
N GLY A 83 -7.16 26.26 -7.65
CA GLY A 83 -7.46 25.07 -6.87
C GLY A 83 -8.90 24.64 -7.08
N LEU A 84 -9.11 23.44 -7.64
CA LEU A 84 -10.42 22.94 -8.03
C LEU A 84 -11.18 22.28 -6.91
N ILE A 85 -10.51 21.78 -5.88
CA ILE A 85 -11.12 21.07 -4.74
C ILE A 85 -10.63 21.64 -3.42
N THR A 86 -11.37 21.40 -2.35
CA THR A 86 -10.95 21.66 -0.97
C THR A 86 -9.84 20.69 -0.55
N TYR A 87 -9.24 20.92 0.61
CA TYR A 87 -8.15 20.09 1.11
C TYR A 87 -8.54 18.61 1.21
N MET A 88 -7.78 17.75 0.56
CA MET A 88 -8.13 16.34 0.34
C MET A 88 -7.74 15.40 1.48
N ARG A 89 -7.02 15.85 2.49
CA ARG A 89 -6.71 15.05 3.69
C ARG A 89 -7.60 15.47 4.84
N THR A 90 -8.81 14.97 4.85
CA THR A 90 -9.85 15.31 5.84
C THR A 90 -10.73 14.12 6.15
N ASP A 91 -11.16 14.00 7.37
CA ASP A 91 -12.23 13.15 7.86
C ASP A 91 -13.54 13.93 8.07
N GLY A 92 -13.52 15.25 7.82
CA GLY A 92 -14.68 16.13 7.87
C GLY A 92 -15.70 15.82 6.78
N ILE A 93 -16.98 15.89 7.13
CA ILE A 93 -18.12 15.74 6.22
C ILE A 93 -19.01 16.98 6.19
N THR A 94 -18.56 18.07 6.81
CA THR A 94 -19.26 19.35 6.85
C THR A 94 -18.97 20.14 5.57
N ILE A 95 -19.96 20.94 5.16
CA ILE A 95 -19.84 21.87 4.03
C ILE A 95 -20.28 23.25 4.54
N ALA A 96 -19.53 24.29 4.20
CA ALA A 96 -19.88 25.67 4.57
C ALA A 96 -21.26 26.08 4.02
N ASN A 97 -21.98 26.88 4.76
CA ASN A 97 -23.36 27.29 4.41
C ASN A 97 -23.44 27.97 3.05
N ASP A 98 -22.47 28.83 2.73
CA ASP A 98 -22.42 29.53 1.43
C ASP A 98 -22.23 28.53 0.28
N ALA A 99 -21.37 27.52 0.46
CA ALA A 99 -21.17 26.46 -0.52
C ALA A 99 -22.45 25.61 -0.69
N ILE A 100 -23.16 25.30 0.40
CA ILE A 100 -24.46 24.61 0.31
C ILE A 100 -25.45 25.42 -0.52
N GLY A 101 -25.52 26.75 -0.34
CA GLY A 101 -26.36 27.65 -1.14
C GLY A 101 -26.05 27.54 -2.64
N ASN A 102 -24.76 27.62 -2.99
CA ASN A 102 -24.29 27.49 -4.37
C ASN A 102 -24.59 26.11 -4.97
N ILE A 103 -24.39 25.04 -4.23
CA ILE A 103 -24.72 23.65 -4.65
C ILE A 103 -26.21 23.55 -4.97
N ARG A 104 -27.07 24.08 -4.10
CA ARG A 104 -28.52 24.06 -4.28
C ARG A 104 -28.98 24.87 -5.51
N ASN A 105 -28.32 25.98 -5.79
CA ASN A 105 -28.57 26.76 -7.02
C ASN A 105 -28.22 25.96 -8.28
N VAL A 106 -27.08 25.24 -8.26
CA VAL A 106 -26.70 24.37 -9.38
C VAL A 106 -27.68 23.20 -9.54
N ILE A 107 -28.16 22.59 -8.44
CA ILE A 107 -29.18 21.53 -8.53
C ILE A 107 -30.44 22.06 -9.19
N SER A 108 -30.93 23.22 -8.78
CA SER A 108 -32.14 23.83 -9.34
C SER A 108 -31.99 24.15 -10.83
N SER A 109 -30.84 24.70 -11.25
CA SER A 109 -30.58 25.10 -12.63
C SER A 109 -30.32 23.95 -13.58
N VAL A 110 -29.60 22.90 -13.12
CA VAL A 110 -29.16 21.79 -13.99
C VAL A 110 -30.14 20.61 -13.96
N TYR A 111 -30.70 20.29 -12.79
CA TYR A 111 -31.56 19.12 -12.59
C TYR A 111 -33.03 19.46 -12.39
N GLY A 112 -33.32 20.71 -12.05
CA GLY A 112 -34.69 21.19 -11.78
C GLY A 112 -35.07 21.12 -10.30
N ASN A 113 -36.11 21.87 -9.95
CA ASN A 113 -36.60 22.02 -8.57
C ASN A 113 -37.13 20.70 -7.97
N ASP A 114 -37.58 19.78 -8.80
CA ASP A 114 -38.06 18.47 -8.34
C ASP A 114 -36.99 17.66 -7.63
N PHE A 115 -35.72 17.86 -7.98
CA PHE A 115 -34.57 17.19 -7.35
C PHE A 115 -34.05 17.91 -6.10
N LEU A 116 -34.54 19.12 -5.81
CA LEU A 116 -34.10 19.94 -4.69
C LEU A 116 -34.97 19.68 -3.45
N PRO A 117 -34.43 19.21 -2.31
CA PRO A 117 -35.21 19.10 -1.08
C PRO A 117 -35.52 20.47 -0.49
N GLU A 118 -36.61 20.59 0.24
CA GLU A 118 -37.06 21.87 0.87
C GLU A 118 -35.95 22.45 1.77
N LYS A 119 -35.34 21.62 2.59
CA LYS A 119 -34.27 22.01 3.53
C LYS A 119 -32.91 21.50 3.10
N PRO A 120 -31.83 22.25 3.36
CA PRO A 120 -30.46 21.74 3.19
C PRO A 120 -30.22 20.47 3.99
N ARG A 121 -29.36 19.61 3.47
CA ARG A 121 -28.92 18.40 4.17
C ARG A 121 -27.65 18.68 4.96
N PHE A 122 -27.64 18.25 6.21
CA PHE A 122 -26.49 18.29 7.09
C PHE A 122 -26.11 16.86 7.50
N TYR A 123 -24.83 16.57 7.47
CA TYR A 123 -24.29 15.26 7.81
C TYR A 123 -23.53 15.36 9.13
N LYS A 124 -23.67 14.36 9.99
CA LYS A 124 -22.92 14.27 11.26
C LYS A 124 -21.91 13.14 11.18
N SER A 125 -20.67 13.43 11.55
CA SER A 125 -19.65 12.41 11.69
C SER A 125 -20.02 11.44 12.80
N LYS A 126 -19.77 10.15 12.58
CA LYS A 126 -19.88 9.11 13.60
C LYS A 126 -18.54 8.90 14.32
N ILE A 127 -17.46 9.48 13.82
CA ILE A 127 -16.12 9.36 14.36
C ILE A 127 -16.01 10.32 15.54
N LYS A 128 -15.72 9.79 16.74
CA LYS A 128 -15.69 10.55 18.00
C LYS A 128 -14.70 11.73 18.00
N ASN A 129 -13.60 11.61 17.26
CA ASN A 129 -12.49 12.57 17.23
C ASN A 129 -12.21 13.03 15.79
N ALA A 130 -13.25 13.18 14.96
CA ALA A 130 -13.07 13.81 13.67
C ALA A 130 -12.46 15.20 13.89
N GLN A 131 -11.33 15.47 13.25
CA GLN A 131 -10.76 16.81 13.23
C GLN A 131 -11.68 17.70 12.40
N GLU A 132 -12.73 18.22 13.03
CA GLU A 132 -13.78 19.04 12.39
C GLU A 132 -13.26 20.37 11.83
N ALA A 133 -11.95 20.63 11.94
CA ALA A 133 -11.32 21.86 11.45
C ALA A 133 -11.34 22.00 9.92
N HIS A 134 -11.53 20.89 9.18
CA HIS A 134 -11.57 20.90 7.73
C HIS A 134 -12.96 20.58 7.19
N GLU A 135 -13.28 21.19 6.06
CA GLU A 135 -14.46 20.79 5.29
C GLU A 135 -14.27 19.43 4.61
N ALA A 136 -15.39 18.87 4.13
CA ALA A 136 -15.38 17.72 3.23
C ALA A 136 -14.66 18.04 1.91
N ILE A 137 -14.25 16.99 1.19
CA ILE A 137 -13.69 17.10 -0.15
C ILE A 137 -14.82 17.46 -1.11
N ARG A 138 -14.76 18.65 -1.69
CA ARG A 138 -15.74 19.20 -2.63
C ARG A 138 -15.08 20.14 -3.64
N PRO A 139 -15.73 20.48 -4.76
CA PRO A 139 -15.26 21.57 -5.61
C PRO A 139 -15.22 22.89 -4.82
N THR A 140 -14.15 23.67 -5.00
CA THR A 140 -14.05 25.04 -4.44
C THR A 140 -15.14 25.92 -5.00
N ASN A 141 -15.40 25.81 -6.31
CA ASN A 141 -16.49 26.45 -7.02
C ASN A 141 -17.33 25.41 -7.77
N VAL A 142 -18.51 25.09 -7.28
CA VAL A 142 -19.41 24.09 -7.85
C VAL A 142 -19.94 24.48 -9.24
N SER A 143 -19.90 25.77 -9.60
CA SER A 143 -20.29 26.25 -10.93
C SER A 143 -19.30 25.85 -12.03
N ILE A 144 -18.07 25.49 -11.66
CA ILE A 144 -17.11 24.86 -12.56
C ILE A 144 -17.54 23.40 -12.73
N THR A 145 -18.40 23.15 -13.71
CA THR A 145 -18.88 21.79 -14.01
C THR A 145 -17.77 20.95 -14.64
N PRO A 146 -17.85 19.60 -14.61
CA PRO A 146 -16.91 18.74 -15.31
C PRO A 146 -16.73 19.12 -16.79
N ASN A 147 -17.80 19.53 -17.47
CA ASN A 147 -17.72 19.95 -18.87
C ASN A 147 -16.83 21.18 -19.09
N ASN A 148 -16.76 22.10 -18.14
CA ASN A 148 -15.92 23.29 -18.24
C ASN A 148 -14.42 22.96 -18.22
N VAL A 149 -14.03 21.87 -17.59
CA VAL A 149 -12.62 21.48 -17.38
C VAL A 149 -12.18 20.26 -18.20
N LYS A 150 -13.08 19.70 -18.99
CA LYS A 150 -12.85 18.47 -19.78
C LYS A 150 -11.65 18.57 -20.72
N ASN A 151 -11.41 19.75 -21.30
CA ASN A 151 -10.32 19.97 -22.24
C ASN A 151 -9.04 20.55 -21.58
N ILE A 152 -9.10 20.77 -20.25
CA ILE A 152 -8.01 21.38 -19.48
C ILE A 152 -7.32 20.31 -18.63
N LEU A 153 -8.10 19.43 -18.01
CA LEU A 153 -7.64 18.34 -17.16
C LEU A 153 -7.16 17.14 -17.99
N ASP A 154 -6.16 16.44 -17.50
CA ASP A 154 -5.87 15.12 -18.05
C ASP A 154 -7.03 14.14 -17.74
N LYS A 155 -7.00 12.96 -18.36
CA LYS A 155 -8.08 11.97 -18.23
C LYS A 155 -8.31 11.55 -16.78
N ASP A 156 -7.25 11.35 -16.02
CA ASP A 156 -7.33 10.87 -14.64
C ASP A 156 -7.80 11.99 -13.70
N GLU A 157 -7.29 13.20 -13.88
CA GLU A 157 -7.72 14.40 -13.17
C GLU A 157 -9.19 14.69 -13.43
N PHE A 158 -9.61 14.61 -14.69
CA PHE A 158 -11.01 14.81 -15.07
C PHE A 158 -11.95 13.81 -14.40
N THR A 159 -11.64 12.51 -14.45
CA THR A 159 -12.52 11.47 -13.89
C THR A 159 -12.61 11.57 -12.37
N LEU A 160 -11.53 11.94 -11.68
CA LEU A 160 -11.56 12.15 -10.23
C LEU A 160 -12.34 13.42 -9.87
N TYR A 161 -12.14 14.52 -10.61
CA TYR A 161 -12.90 15.75 -10.41
C TYR A 161 -14.39 15.53 -10.64
N GLU A 162 -14.76 14.83 -11.71
CA GLU A 162 -16.16 14.48 -12.02
C GLU A 162 -16.79 13.66 -10.89
N LEU A 163 -16.07 12.69 -10.34
CA LEU A 163 -16.51 11.87 -9.21
C LEU A 163 -16.80 12.74 -7.97
N ILE A 164 -15.88 13.66 -7.65
CA ILE A 164 -16.03 14.60 -6.51
C ILE A 164 -17.21 15.53 -6.74
N TRP A 165 -17.33 16.12 -7.92
CA TRP A 165 -18.40 17.05 -8.28
C TRP A 165 -19.77 16.38 -8.18
N LYS A 166 -19.93 15.21 -8.81
CA LYS A 166 -21.18 14.43 -8.79
C LYS A 166 -21.58 14.05 -7.36
N ARG A 167 -20.64 13.64 -6.52
CA ARG A 167 -20.90 13.30 -5.12
C ARG A 167 -21.35 14.52 -4.32
N THR A 168 -20.72 15.67 -4.55
CA THR A 168 -21.05 16.93 -3.90
C THR A 168 -22.46 17.40 -4.28
N ILE A 169 -22.84 17.31 -5.55
CA ILE A 169 -24.20 17.62 -5.98
C ILE A 169 -25.20 16.65 -5.36
N ALA A 170 -24.95 15.35 -5.50
CA ALA A 170 -25.83 14.30 -5.00
C ALA A 170 -26.11 14.41 -3.51
N CYS A 171 -25.11 14.82 -2.70
CA CYS A 171 -25.30 14.93 -1.25
C CYS A 171 -26.36 15.96 -0.83
N GLN A 172 -26.68 16.94 -1.68
CA GLN A 172 -27.71 17.94 -1.43
C GLN A 172 -29.03 17.69 -2.20
N MET A 173 -29.13 16.59 -2.98
CA MET A 173 -30.34 16.25 -3.74
C MET A 173 -31.40 15.53 -2.90
N LYS A 174 -32.62 15.42 -3.41
CA LYS A 174 -33.69 14.59 -2.83
C LYS A 174 -33.31 13.13 -2.82
N SER A 175 -33.83 12.41 -1.85
CA SER A 175 -33.69 10.95 -1.75
C SER A 175 -34.35 10.25 -2.93
N ALA A 176 -33.81 9.11 -3.32
CA ALA A 176 -34.48 8.22 -4.26
C ALA A 176 -35.63 7.50 -3.56
N VAL A 177 -36.69 7.25 -4.32
CA VAL A 177 -37.87 6.48 -3.89
C VAL A 177 -37.93 5.19 -4.70
N ILE A 178 -37.87 4.07 -3.99
CA ILE A 178 -37.83 2.73 -4.58
C ILE A 178 -39.09 1.99 -4.10
N ASN A 179 -39.91 1.55 -5.03
CA ASN A 179 -41.01 0.65 -4.72
C ASN A 179 -40.51 -0.80 -4.75
N GLN A 180 -40.61 -1.45 -3.62
CA GLN A 180 -40.36 -2.88 -3.49
C GLN A 180 -41.69 -3.61 -3.55
N THR A 181 -41.80 -4.55 -4.49
CA THR A 181 -42.99 -5.41 -4.65
C THR A 181 -42.63 -6.82 -4.25
N SER A 182 -43.40 -7.40 -3.35
CA SER A 182 -43.32 -8.81 -3.00
C SER A 182 -44.64 -9.48 -3.37
N ILE A 183 -44.57 -10.52 -4.17
CA ILE A 183 -45.74 -11.27 -4.63
C ILE A 183 -45.64 -12.69 -4.07
N ASP A 184 -46.66 -13.10 -3.33
CA ASP A 184 -46.81 -14.44 -2.79
C ASP A 184 -47.71 -15.30 -3.70
N PHE A 185 -47.23 -16.47 -4.06
CA PHE A 185 -47.89 -17.44 -4.89
C PHE A 185 -48.12 -18.74 -4.13
N GLU A 186 -49.25 -19.37 -4.31
CA GLU A 186 -49.57 -20.68 -3.74
C GLU A 186 -49.98 -21.63 -4.86
N ASN A 187 -49.53 -22.86 -4.82
CA ASN A 187 -49.97 -23.87 -5.80
C ASN A 187 -51.39 -24.32 -5.48
N GLU A 188 -52.10 -24.90 -6.47
CA GLU A 188 -53.49 -25.32 -6.35
C GLU A 188 -53.74 -26.27 -5.17
N ASN A 189 -52.77 -27.08 -4.83
CA ASN A 189 -52.88 -28.06 -3.74
C ASN A 189 -52.53 -27.48 -2.35
N ASN A 190 -52.23 -26.19 -2.23
CA ASN A 190 -51.78 -25.50 -1.01
C ASN A 190 -50.59 -26.16 -0.30
N THR A 191 -49.73 -26.83 -1.07
CA THR A 191 -48.54 -27.57 -0.57
C THR A 191 -47.28 -26.76 -0.66
N ALA A 192 -47.23 -25.76 -1.53
CA ALA A 192 -46.06 -24.90 -1.71
C ALA A 192 -46.44 -23.42 -1.84
N MET A 193 -45.69 -22.58 -1.16
CA MET A 193 -45.75 -21.13 -1.29
C MET A 193 -44.41 -20.61 -1.83
N LEU A 194 -44.47 -19.80 -2.87
CA LEU A 194 -43.32 -19.11 -3.43
C LEU A 194 -43.44 -17.62 -3.25
N ARG A 195 -42.30 -16.92 -3.14
CA ARG A 195 -42.24 -15.48 -3.08
C ARG A 195 -41.29 -14.92 -4.15
N ALA A 196 -41.80 -14.05 -4.99
CA ALA A 196 -40.99 -13.23 -5.88
C ALA A 196 -40.84 -11.81 -5.29
N ASN A 197 -39.62 -11.28 -5.34
CA ASN A 197 -39.33 -9.90 -4.93
C ASN A 197 -38.80 -9.14 -6.14
N GLY A 198 -39.31 -7.92 -6.32
CA GLY A 198 -38.83 -6.99 -7.32
C GLY A 198 -38.70 -5.58 -6.75
N SER A 199 -37.97 -4.74 -7.43
CA SER A 199 -37.83 -3.34 -7.09
C SER A 199 -37.87 -2.47 -8.33
N VAL A 200 -38.51 -1.30 -8.22
CA VAL A 200 -38.59 -0.31 -9.29
C VAL A 200 -38.30 1.05 -8.70
N ILE A 201 -37.41 1.80 -9.31
CA ILE A 201 -37.12 3.18 -8.92
C ILE A 201 -38.29 4.06 -9.39
N LYS A 202 -39.10 4.53 -8.44
CA LYS A 202 -40.22 5.45 -8.70
C LYS A 202 -39.75 6.88 -8.94
N PHE A 203 -38.75 7.30 -8.18
CA PHE A 203 -38.11 8.60 -8.32
C PHE A 203 -36.61 8.45 -8.10
N GLN A 204 -35.80 8.82 -9.09
CA GLN A 204 -34.36 8.62 -9.05
C GLN A 204 -33.68 9.48 -7.97
N GLY A 205 -34.17 10.70 -7.71
CA GLY A 205 -33.54 11.59 -6.76
C GLY A 205 -32.04 11.75 -7.03
N PHE A 206 -31.20 11.62 -6.00
CA PHE A 206 -29.74 11.76 -6.13
C PHE A 206 -29.10 10.71 -7.05
N LEU A 207 -29.75 9.57 -7.31
CA LEU A 207 -29.23 8.52 -8.22
C LEU A 207 -29.13 9.02 -9.66
N TYR A 208 -29.86 10.07 -10.01
CA TYR A 208 -29.76 10.68 -11.33
C TYR A 208 -28.40 11.36 -11.57
N ALA A 209 -27.80 11.95 -10.54
CA ALA A 209 -26.49 12.60 -10.62
C ALA A 209 -25.34 11.68 -10.22
N TYR A 210 -25.60 10.69 -9.34
CA TYR A 210 -24.60 9.83 -8.77
C TYR A 210 -25.10 8.39 -8.68
N GLU A 211 -24.61 7.53 -9.57
CA GLU A 211 -25.02 6.14 -9.61
C GLU A 211 -24.80 5.42 -8.27
N ALA A 212 -25.71 4.50 -7.95
CA ALA A 212 -25.61 3.64 -6.78
C ALA A 212 -24.28 2.87 -6.71
N GLU A 213 -23.90 2.46 -5.52
CA GLU A 213 -22.74 1.59 -5.32
C GLU A 213 -22.84 0.37 -6.22
N ILE A 214 -21.78 0.12 -6.96
CA ILE A 214 -21.56 -1.17 -7.59
C ILE A 214 -20.98 -2.05 -6.48
N ASP A 215 -21.59 -3.18 -6.18
CA ASP A 215 -21.04 -4.17 -5.26
C ASP A 215 -19.61 -4.56 -5.71
N GLU A 216 -18.77 -5.00 -4.77
CA GLU A 216 -17.39 -5.40 -5.05
C GLU A 216 -17.27 -6.45 -6.17
N ASP A 217 -18.33 -7.23 -6.40
CA ASP A 217 -18.44 -8.23 -7.47
C ASP A 217 -18.96 -7.65 -8.80
N GLY A 218 -19.13 -6.33 -8.92
CA GLY A 218 -19.58 -5.67 -10.15
C GLY A 218 -21.07 -5.86 -10.45
N LYS A 219 -21.84 -6.39 -9.52
CA LYS A 219 -23.28 -6.55 -9.68
C LYS A 219 -23.96 -5.21 -9.37
N LYS A 220 -24.53 -4.59 -10.39
CA LYS A 220 -25.57 -3.56 -10.18
C LYS A 220 -26.76 -4.26 -9.54
N GLU A 221 -27.38 -3.63 -8.53
CA GLU A 221 -28.74 -4.00 -8.15
C GLU A 221 -29.60 -3.79 -9.40
N ASP A 222 -29.84 -4.86 -10.14
CA ASP A 222 -30.74 -4.81 -11.28
C ASP A 222 -32.13 -4.43 -10.79
N ASP A 223 -32.74 -3.44 -11.45
CA ASP A 223 -34.16 -3.17 -11.34
C ASP A 223 -34.92 -4.42 -11.80
N LYS A 224 -35.17 -5.35 -10.88
CA LYS A 224 -35.99 -6.54 -11.15
C LYS A 224 -37.45 -6.09 -11.17
N LYS A 225 -37.88 -5.58 -12.32
CA LYS A 225 -39.27 -5.26 -12.52
C LYS A 225 -40.08 -6.57 -12.60
N LEU A 226 -40.96 -6.76 -11.63
CA LEU A 226 -41.95 -7.83 -11.72
C LEU A 226 -43.06 -7.40 -12.68
N PRO A 227 -43.70 -8.38 -13.43
CA PRO A 227 -44.88 -8.09 -14.22
C PRO A 227 -46.04 -7.60 -13.34
N GLU A 228 -46.90 -6.80 -13.90
CA GLU A 228 -48.15 -6.40 -13.23
C GLU A 228 -49.07 -7.60 -13.11
N LEU A 229 -49.35 -8.02 -11.90
CA LEU A 229 -50.21 -9.14 -11.59
C LEU A 229 -51.36 -8.67 -10.69
N SER A 230 -52.50 -9.36 -10.79
CA SER A 230 -53.64 -9.12 -9.92
C SER A 230 -53.77 -10.25 -8.88
N LYS A 231 -54.30 -9.90 -7.70
CA LYS A 231 -54.62 -10.93 -6.71
C LYS A 231 -55.65 -11.90 -7.29
N GLU A 232 -55.53 -13.17 -6.91
CA GLU A 232 -56.33 -14.30 -7.42
C GLU A 232 -56.00 -14.69 -8.88
N GLN A 233 -55.05 -14.08 -9.54
CA GLN A 233 -54.61 -14.45 -10.88
C GLN A 233 -53.85 -15.78 -10.87
N PHE A 234 -54.15 -16.66 -11.83
CA PHE A 234 -53.45 -17.91 -12.04
C PHE A 234 -52.27 -17.72 -13.00
N LEU A 235 -51.18 -18.39 -12.71
CA LEU A 235 -49.94 -18.37 -13.49
C LEU A 235 -49.48 -19.79 -13.76
N ASN A 236 -49.18 -20.07 -15.01
CA ASN A 236 -48.66 -21.37 -15.43
C ASN A 236 -47.15 -21.34 -15.48
N PRO A 237 -46.43 -22.34 -14.93
CA PRO A 237 -44.98 -22.46 -15.11
C PRO A 237 -44.62 -22.56 -16.59
N THR A 238 -43.66 -21.73 -17.04
CA THR A 238 -43.26 -21.68 -18.45
C THR A 238 -42.12 -22.64 -18.81
N GLY A 239 -41.62 -23.41 -17.86
CA GLY A 239 -40.47 -24.31 -18.05
C GLY A 239 -40.28 -25.30 -16.92
N LYS A 240 -39.25 -26.12 -17.03
CA LYS A 240 -38.85 -27.04 -15.97
C LYS A 240 -38.20 -26.25 -14.82
N VAL A 241 -38.47 -26.69 -13.59
CA VAL A 241 -37.81 -26.16 -12.40
C VAL A 241 -36.33 -26.54 -12.46
N GLU A 242 -35.47 -25.53 -12.51
CA GLU A 242 -34.03 -25.74 -12.50
C GLU A 242 -33.54 -25.97 -11.07
N GLN A 243 -32.80 -27.05 -10.86
CA GLN A 243 -32.12 -27.35 -9.61
C GLN A 243 -30.66 -26.95 -9.77
N LYS A 244 -30.17 -26.12 -8.88
CA LYS A 244 -28.78 -25.63 -8.90
C LYS A 244 -28.12 -25.80 -7.55
N GLN A 245 -27.08 -26.60 -7.50
CA GLN A 245 -26.23 -26.69 -6.32
C GLN A 245 -25.37 -25.45 -6.20
N SER A 246 -25.32 -24.88 -5.01
CA SER A 246 -24.47 -23.73 -4.68
C SER A 246 -23.75 -23.99 -3.36
N PHE A 247 -22.52 -23.55 -3.28
CA PHE A 247 -21.73 -23.62 -2.06
C PHE A 247 -21.55 -22.23 -1.47
N THR A 248 -21.47 -22.16 -0.14
CA THR A 248 -21.09 -20.92 0.55
C THR A 248 -19.66 -20.55 0.16
N SER A 249 -19.45 -19.30 -0.17
CA SER A 249 -18.11 -18.77 -0.41
C SER A 249 -17.51 -18.24 0.89
N PRO A 250 -16.18 -18.39 1.11
CA PRO A 250 -15.51 -17.72 2.22
C PRO A 250 -15.63 -16.20 2.06
N PRO A 251 -15.43 -15.43 3.16
CA PRO A 251 -15.35 -13.97 3.07
C PRO A 251 -14.29 -13.57 2.03
N PRO A 252 -14.56 -12.56 1.21
CA PRO A 252 -13.62 -12.11 0.19
C PRO A 252 -12.34 -11.56 0.85
N ARG A 253 -11.20 -11.70 0.16
CA ARG A 253 -9.96 -11.06 0.60
C ARG A 253 -10.09 -9.55 0.50
N TYR A 254 -9.37 -8.85 1.37
CA TYR A 254 -9.35 -7.39 1.33
C TYR A 254 -8.84 -6.85 -0.01
N SER A 255 -9.57 -5.89 -0.55
CA SER A 255 -9.09 -4.96 -1.56
C SER A 255 -8.48 -3.72 -0.90
N GLU A 256 -7.82 -2.85 -1.67
CA GLU A 256 -7.35 -1.56 -1.15
C GLU A 256 -8.51 -0.71 -0.58
N ALA A 257 -9.69 -0.78 -1.20
CA ALA A 257 -10.88 -0.07 -0.73
C ALA A 257 -11.40 -0.64 0.59
N THR A 258 -11.55 -1.96 0.69
CA THR A 258 -12.13 -2.60 1.89
C THR A 258 -11.20 -2.56 3.08
N ILE A 259 -9.88 -2.66 2.88
CA ILE A 259 -8.95 -2.54 4.00
C ILE A 259 -8.91 -1.12 4.58
N ILE A 260 -8.98 -0.07 3.73
CA ILE A 260 -9.08 1.31 4.19
C ILE A 260 -10.36 1.53 4.99
N LYS A 261 -11.50 1.00 4.51
CA LYS A 261 -12.76 1.05 5.22
C LYS A 261 -12.66 0.38 6.59
N THR A 262 -12.09 -0.83 6.66
CA THR A 262 -11.92 -1.56 7.92
C THR A 262 -10.97 -0.84 8.87
N MET A 263 -9.88 -0.25 8.37
CA MET A 263 -8.95 0.55 9.19
C MET A 263 -9.67 1.77 9.79
N GLU A 264 -10.48 2.48 9.00
CA GLU A 264 -11.28 3.61 9.48
C GLU A 264 -12.29 3.17 10.55
N GLU A 265 -13.01 2.07 10.32
CA GLU A 265 -13.99 1.52 11.28
C GLU A 265 -13.34 1.09 12.60
N LEU A 266 -12.11 0.60 12.55
CA LEU A 266 -11.33 0.20 13.73
C LEU A 266 -10.54 1.35 14.37
N GLY A 267 -10.56 2.55 13.81
CA GLY A 267 -9.79 3.70 14.31
C GLY A 267 -8.28 3.59 14.08
N ILE A 268 -7.84 2.74 13.13
CA ILE A 268 -6.44 2.51 12.81
C ILE A 268 -6.01 3.45 11.67
N GLY A 269 -5.02 4.29 11.93
CA GLY A 269 -4.54 5.28 10.99
C GLY A 269 -5.42 6.53 10.91
N ARG A 270 -5.01 7.47 10.08
CA ARG A 270 -5.67 8.76 9.84
C ARG A 270 -5.61 9.08 8.33
N PRO A 271 -6.34 10.07 7.84
CA PRO A 271 -6.33 10.47 6.43
C PRO A 271 -4.92 10.62 5.82
N SER A 272 -3.95 11.03 6.62
CA SER A 272 -2.55 11.19 6.18
C SER A 272 -1.77 9.87 6.10
N THR A 273 -2.20 8.79 6.75
CA THR A 273 -1.41 7.56 6.93
C THR A 273 -1.93 6.34 6.19
N TYR A 274 -3.20 6.28 5.78
CA TYR A 274 -3.77 5.09 5.10
C TYR A 274 -2.92 4.63 3.91
N THR A 275 -2.61 5.54 3.01
CA THR A 275 -1.82 5.22 1.80
C THR A 275 -0.40 4.73 2.15
N SER A 276 0.25 5.37 3.13
CA SER A 276 1.61 5.00 3.54
C SER A 276 1.66 3.64 4.22
N ILE A 277 0.64 3.28 5.01
CA ILE A 277 0.52 1.96 5.64
C ILE A 277 0.45 0.88 4.55
N LEU A 278 -0.46 1.02 3.58
CA LEU A 278 -0.61 0.05 2.50
C LEU A 278 0.66 -0.09 1.66
N LYS A 279 1.31 1.04 1.38
CA LYS A 279 2.59 1.04 0.66
C LYS A 279 3.68 0.29 1.43
N VAL A 280 3.83 0.55 2.74
CA VAL A 280 4.82 -0.13 3.58
C VAL A 280 4.59 -1.64 3.63
N LEU A 281 3.33 -2.10 3.70
CA LEU A 281 3.02 -3.53 3.67
C LEU A 281 3.49 -4.21 2.39
N GLN A 282 3.35 -3.54 1.25
CA GLN A 282 3.79 -4.04 -0.07
C GLN A 282 5.32 -3.90 -0.23
N ASP A 283 5.89 -2.73 0.07
CA ASP A 283 7.34 -2.47 -0.06
C ASP A 283 8.19 -3.42 0.81
N ARG A 284 7.65 -3.86 1.96
CA ARG A 284 8.28 -4.86 2.83
C ARG A 284 7.94 -6.30 2.47
N GLU A 285 7.18 -6.50 1.41
CA GLU A 285 6.76 -7.82 0.95
C GLU A 285 6.00 -8.63 2.04
N TYR A 286 5.26 -7.93 2.93
CA TYR A 286 4.40 -8.61 3.88
C TYR A 286 3.11 -9.11 3.23
N VAL A 287 2.67 -8.40 2.20
CA VAL A 287 1.53 -8.74 1.36
C VAL A 287 1.86 -8.49 -0.10
N LYS A 288 1.20 -9.21 -0.99
CA LYS A 288 1.17 -8.95 -2.43
C LYS A 288 -0.24 -8.57 -2.86
N LEU A 289 -0.33 -7.76 -3.88
CA LEU A 289 -1.60 -7.37 -4.49
C LEU A 289 -1.76 -8.10 -5.83
N GLU A 290 -2.69 -9.05 -5.88
CA GLU A 290 -3.01 -9.81 -7.10
C GLU A 290 -4.48 -9.63 -7.43
N LYS A 291 -4.80 -9.33 -8.68
CA LYS A 291 -6.18 -9.07 -9.14
C LYS A 291 -6.93 -8.13 -8.18
N ARG A 292 -6.23 -7.11 -7.67
CA ARG A 292 -6.74 -6.09 -6.74
C ARG A 292 -7.16 -6.62 -5.36
N ARG A 293 -6.67 -7.79 -4.96
CA ARG A 293 -6.87 -8.39 -3.62
C ARG A 293 -5.53 -8.63 -2.95
N PHE A 294 -5.48 -8.38 -1.65
CA PHE A 294 -4.29 -8.62 -0.84
C PHE A 294 -4.15 -10.09 -0.48
N TYR A 295 -2.96 -10.60 -0.66
CA TYR A 295 -2.53 -11.93 -0.20
C TYR A 295 -1.38 -11.77 0.78
N ALA A 296 -1.47 -12.45 1.92
CA ALA A 296 -0.37 -12.47 2.87
C ALA A 296 0.79 -13.32 2.35
N ASN A 297 1.97 -12.74 2.27
CA ASN A 297 3.21 -13.45 1.96
C ASN A 297 3.74 -14.18 3.19
N ASP A 298 4.60 -15.15 3.01
CA ASP A 298 5.21 -15.94 4.09
C ASP A 298 6.00 -15.06 5.07
N ARG A 299 6.70 -14.04 4.55
CA ARG A 299 7.37 -13.03 5.39
C ARG A 299 6.37 -12.32 6.31
N GLY A 300 5.23 -11.89 5.78
CA GLY A 300 4.16 -11.26 6.57
C GLY A 300 3.62 -12.21 7.65
N ARG A 301 3.37 -13.47 7.30
CA ARG A 301 2.89 -14.49 8.25
C ARG A 301 3.86 -14.72 9.41
N ILE A 302 5.15 -14.84 9.12
CA ILE A 302 6.20 -15.02 10.12
C ILE A 302 6.29 -13.82 11.05
N VAL A 303 6.33 -12.60 10.49
CA VAL A 303 6.41 -11.36 11.28
C VAL A 303 5.18 -11.21 12.17
N THR A 304 3.98 -11.45 11.61
CA THR A 304 2.73 -11.40 12.37
C THR A 304 2.72 -12.43 13.50
N THR A 305 3.13 -13.68 13.24
CA THR A 305 3.20 -14.73 14.26
C THR A 305 4.18 -14.35 15.37
N PHE A 306 5.37 -13.86 15.02
CA PHE A 306 6.36 -13.40 16.00
C PHE A 306 5.81 -12.27 16.89
N LEU A 307 5.20 -11.26 16.27
CA LEU A 307 4.63 -10.13 17.01
C LEU A 307 3.46 -10.53 17.89
N SER A 308 2.59 -11.43 17.43
CA SER A 308 1.48 -11.95 18.22
C SER A 308 1.93 -12.79 19.42
N LEU A 309 3.05 -13.51 19.30
CA LEU A 309 3.60 -14.32 20.39
C LEU A 309 4.30 -13.49 21.47
N TYR A 310 5.09 -12.51 21.07
CA TYR A 310 6.01 -11.79 21.96
C TYR A 310 5.62 -10.35 22.25
N PHE A 311 4.79 -9.74 21.40
CA PHE A 311 4.36 -8.34 21.49
C PHE A 311 2.84 -8.19 21.41
N ASN A 312 2.07 -9.18 21.85
CA ASN A 312 0.62 -9.22 21.69
C ASN A 312 -0.08 -7.94 22.17
N ASN A 313 0.37 -7.35 23.28
CA ASN A 313 -0.21 -6.12 23.84
C ASN A 313 -0.05 -4.89 22.91
N TYR A 314 0.92 -4.93 21.99
CA TYR A 314 1.23 -3.85 21.05
C TYR A 314 0.80 -4.18 19.61
N PHE A 315 0.36 -5.42 19.38
CA PHE A 315 0.04 -5.94 18.06
C PHE A 315 -1.43 -6.34 17.92
N ASN A 316 -2.31 -5.61 18.61
CA ASN A 316 -3.74 -5.75 18.45
C ASN A 316 -4.34 -4.44 17.90
N TYR A 317 -5.54 -4.53 17.36
CA TYR A 317 -6.25 -3.40 16.77
C TYR A 317 -6.58 -2.33 17.81
N ASP A 318 -7.00 -2.77 19.01
CA ASP A 318 -7.39 -1.87 20.10
C ASP A 318 -6.23 -1.01 20.59
N PHE A 319 -5.04 -1.58 20.69
CA PHE A 319 -3.85 -0.82 21.08
C PHE A 319 -3.54 0.31 20.11
N THR A 320 -3.57 0.01 18.79
CA THR A 320 -3.29 1.01 17.76
C THR A 320 -4.34 2.11 17.77
N ALA A 321 -5.62 1.75 17.90
CA ALA A 321 -6.72 2.72 17.99
C ALA A 321 -6.58 3.62 19.23
N GLN A 322 -6.30 3.03 20.41
CA GLN A 322 -6.07 3.79 21.64
C GLN A 322 -4.85 4.70 21.58
N LEU A 323 -3.78 4.28 20.87
CA LEU A 323 -2.61 5.13 20.67
C LEU A 323 -2.93 6.34 19.80
N GLU A 324 -3.70 6.13 18.73
CA GLU A 324 -4.19 7.21 17.87
C GLU A 324 -5.10 8.19 18.66
N GLU A 325 -5.99 7.68 19.52
CA GLU A 325 -6.81 8.51 20.42
C GLU A 325 -5.95 9.36 21.36
N LYS A 326 -4.92 8.75 21.99
CA LYS A 326 -3.98 9.51 22.85
C LYS A 326 -3.20 10.58 22.08
N LEU A 327 -2.89 10.36 20.81
CA LEU A 327 -2.27 11.38 19.98
C LEU A 327 -3.24 12.53 19.68
N ASP A 328 -4.52 12.23 19.48
CA ASP A 328 -5.56 13.26 19.35
C ASP A 328 -5.74 14.05 20.66
N ASP A 329 -5.73 13.41 21.83
CA ASP A 329 -5.79 14.05 23.15
C ASP A 329 -4.60 15.02 23.34
N ILE A 330 -3.40 14.64 22.86
CA ILE A 330 -2.24 15.53 22.87
C ILE A 330 -2.48 16.74 21.96
N ALA A 331 -2.99 16.52 20.76
CA ALA A 331 -3.26 17.58 19.80
C ALA A 331 -4.33 18.56 20.32
N ASN A 332 -5.32 18.08 21.05
CA ASN A 332 -6.36 18.88 21.70
C ASN A 332 -5.92 19.56 22.99
N GLY A 333 -4.71 19.28 23.49
CA GLY A 333 -4.18 19.83 24.74
C GLY A 333 -4.68 19.12 26.00
N GLU A 334 -5.39 18.00 25.89
CA GLU A 334 -5.96 17.22 26.98
C GLU A 334 -4.92 16.32 27.64
N ALA A 335 -3.87 15.93 26.92
CA ALA A 335 -2.78 15.09 27.41
C ALA A 335 -1.40 15.71 27.15
N LYS A 336 -0.45 15.44 28.06
CA LYS A 336 0.96 15.84 27.87
C LYS A 336 1.72 14.75 27.13
N TRP A 337 2.31 15.04 25.99
CA TRP A 337 3.05 14.10 25.15
C TRP A 337 4.16 13.34 25.90
N ILE A 338 4.86 14.02 26.84
CA ILE A 338 5.93 13.39 27.64
C ILE A 338 5.39 12.23 28.48
N ASN A 339 4.21 12.38 29.09
CA ASN A 339 3.60 11.34 29.91
C ASN A 339 3.19 10.13 29.04
N VAL A 340 2.51 10.40 27.93
CA VAL A 340 2.08 9.36 26.98
C VAL A 340 3.28 8.57 26.46
N LEU A 341 4.36 9.27 26.06
CA LEU A 341 5.58 8.64 25.58
C LEU A 341 6.34 7.87 26.67
N SER A 342 6.37 8.40 27.90
CA SER A 342 7.01 7.75 29.05
C SER A 342 6.32 6.44 29.41
N ASP A 343 4.99 6.45 29.47
CA ASP A 343 4.19 5.27 29.80
C ASP A 343 4.33 4.20 28.72
N PHE A 344 4.26 4.59 27.47
CA PHE A 344 4.52 3.67 26.34
C PHE A 344 5.90 3.05 26.44
N TRP A 345 6.95 3.87 26.60
CA TRP A 345 8.34 3.41 26.62
C TRP A 345 8.65 2.50 27.79
N LYS A 346 8.10 2.77 28.97
CA LYS A 346 8.30 1.96 30.17
C LYS A 346 7.85 0.52 29.95
N SER A 347 6.66 0.31 29.43
CA SER A 347 6.12 -1.01 29.16
C SER A 347 6.78 -1.67 27.94
N PHE A 348 6.99 -0.92 26.87
CA PHE A 348 7.59 -1.44 25.63
C PHE A 348 9.06 -1.85 25.83
N SER A 349 9.85 -1.06 26.56
CA SER A 349 11.26 -1.40 26.84
C SER A 349 11.40 -2.66 27.70
N ALA A 350 10.47 -2.89 28.63
CA ALA A 350 10.48 -4.09 29.46
C ALA A 350 10.24 -5.36 28.60
N ILE A 351 9.24 -5.34 27.72
CA ILE A 351 8.96 -6.46 26.81
C ILE A 351 10.10 -6.67 25.82
N THR A 352 10.65 -5.59 25.27
CA THR A 352 11.80 -5.70 24.33
C THR A 352 12.99 -6.35 25.01
N THR A 353 13.32 -5.95 26.25
CA THR A 353 14.42 -6.54 27.00
C THR A 353 14.19 -8.02 27.26
N SER A 354 13.01 -8.39 27.77
CA SER A 354 12.69 -9.80 28.03
C SER A 354 12.69 -10.66 26.76
N THR A 355 12.24 -10.11 25.62
CA THR A 355 12.24 -10.83 24.33
C THR A 355 13.66 -11.02 23.80
N MET A 356 14.58 -10.05 24.01
CA MET A 356 15.98 -10.18 23.61
C MET A 356 16.76 -11.24 24.39
N ASP A 357 16.31 -11.58 25.59
CA ASP A 357 16.91 -12.64 26.43
C ASP A 357 16.45 -14.06 26.02
N ILE A 358 15.43 -14.18 25.16
CA ILE A 358 14.93 -15.48 24.68
C ILE A 358 15.93 -16.09 23.69
N ASN A 359 16.22 -17.38 23.85
CA ASN A 359 17.07 -18.08 22.89
C ASN A 359 16.43 -18.10 21.48
N PRO A 360 17.13 -17.65 20.43
CA PRO A 360 16.62 -17.69 19.06
C PRO A 360 16.13 -19.07 18.59
N ALA A 361 16.69 -20.15 19.14
CA ALA A 361 16.25 -21.51 18.83
C ALA A 361 14.84 -21.81 19.35
N ASP A 362 14.47 -21.24 20.49
CA ASP A 362 13.14 -21.43 21.06
C ASP A 362 12.10 -20.58 20.32
N ILE A 363 12.45 -19.37 19.93
CA ILE A 363 11.63 -18.55 19.03
C ILE A 363 11.30 -19.29 17.73
N ARG A 364 12.32 -19.92 17.12
CA ARG A 364 12.13 -20.71 15.89
C ARG A 364 11.16 -21.87 16.08
N LYS A 365 11.30 -22.60 17.19
CA LYS A 365 10.41 -23.74 17.50
C LYS A 365 8.96 -23.29 17.69
N GLU A 366 8.74 -22.17 18.39
CA GLU A 366 7.39 -21.65 18.59
C GLU A 366 6.76 -21.16 17.29
N ILE A 367 7.51 -20.46 16.43
CA ILE A 367 7.02 -20.05 15.12
C ILE A 367 6.72 -21.27 14.24
N ASP A 368 7.62 -22.28 14.22
CA ASP A 368 7.43 -23.52 13.45
C ASP A 368 6.20 -24.31 13.95
N LYS A 369 5.89 -24.28 15.24
CA LYS A 369 4.69 -24.89 15.81
C LYS A 369 3.40 -24.23 15.29
N HIS A 370 3.39 -22.91 15.11
CA HIS A 370 2.22 -22.16 14.63
C HIS A 370 2.06 -22.18 13.11
N LEU A 371 3.18 -22.12 12.38
CA LEU A 371 3.19 -22.04 10.91
C LEU A 371 3.57 -23.36 10.23
N GLY A 372 3.93 -24.38 10.99
CA GLY A 372 4.37 -25.65 10.43
C GLY A 372 3.36 -26.31 9.50
N SER A 373 2.07 -26.25 9.84
CA SER A 373 1.00 -26.78 8.96
C SER A 373 0.80 -25.97 7.69
N HIS A 374 1.20 -24.69 7.68
CA HIS A 374 1.17 -23.87 6.48
C HIS A 374 2.31 -24.22 5.52
N PHE A 375 3.54 -24.38 6.04
CA PHE A 375 4.71 -24.71 5.23
C PHE A 375 4.81 -26.20 4.89
N PHE A 376 4.26 -27.05 5.75
CA PHE A 376 4.28 -28.51 5.62
C PHE A 376 2.87 -29.06 5.84
N PRO A 377 1.98 -28.96 4.83
CA PRO A 377 0.56 -29.34 4.96
C PRO A 377 0.36 -30.84 5.22
N THR A 378 1.32 -31.70 4.86
CA THR A 378 1.30 -33.14 5.13
C THR A 378 2.54 -33.57 5.89
N LYS A 379 2.50 -34.74 6.54
CA LYS A 379 3.68 -35.31 7.20
C LYS A 379 4.81 -35.61 6.23
N GLU A 380 4.47 -36.05 5.03
CA GLU A 380 5.40 -36.37 3.94
C GLU A 380 6.12 -35.12 3.44
N SER A 381 5.41 -33.98 3.31
CA SER A 381 6.00 -32.72 2.87
C SER A 381 7.04 -32.17 3.84
N ARG A 382 7.06 -32.67 5.09
CA ARG A 382 8.05 -32.32 6.10
C ARG A 382 9.32 -33.18 6.01
N ASN A 383 9.32 -34.27 5.25
CA ASN A 383 10.50 -35.13 5.11
C ASN A 383 11.52 -34.44 4.19
N CYS A 384 12.79 -34.53 4.57
CA CYS A 384 13.86 -33.99 3.74
C CYS A 384 14.02 -34.82 2.45
N PRO A 385 13.87 -34.23 1.25
CA PRO A 385 13.98 -34.97 0.00
C PRO A 385 15.39 -35.41 -0.31
N GLN A 386 16.43 -34.82 0.30
CA GLN A 386 17.82 -35.11 0.06
C GLN A 386 18.33 -36.30 0.92
N CYS A 387 18.18 -36.23 2.25
CA CYS A 387 18.65 -37.32 3.12
C CYS A 387 17.56 -38.34 3.46
N LYS A 388 16.27 -38.02 3.26
CA LYS A 388 15.10 -38.87 3.52
C LYS A 388 14.94 -39.36 4.98
N GLU A 389 15.89 -39.05 5.84
CA GLU A 389 15.99 -39.53 7.23
C GLU A 389 15.50 -38.50 8.24
N ASN A 390 15.56 -37.20 7.90
CA ASN A 390 15.29 -36.12 8.83
C ASN A 390 14.23 -35.15 8.31
N SER A 391 13.61 -34.43 9.26
CA SER A 391 12.56 -33.45 8.98
C SER A 391 13.15 -32.12 8.53
N LEU A 392 12.37 -31.44 7.69
CA LEU A 392 12.56 -30.02 7.37
C LEU A 392 12.08 -29.14 8.51
N ILE A 393 12.79 -28.05 8.76
CA ILE A 393 12.48 -27.05 9.78
C ILE A 393 12.51 -25.66 9.19
N LEU A 394 11.69 -24.76 9.75
CA LEU A 394 11.79 -23.33 9.48
C LEU A 394 13.04 -22.77 10.20
N ASN A 395 13.86 -22.02 9.47
CA ASN A 395 15.05 -21.39 10.01
C ASN A 395 15.13 -19.91 9.61
N PHE A 396 15.96 -19.12 10.33
CA PHE A 396 16.14 -17.70 10.10
C PHE A 396 17.61 -17.38 9.90
N GLY A 397 17.91 -16.63 8.84
CA GLY A 397 19.24 -16.19 8.52
C GLY A 397 19.32 -14.68 8.27
N LYS A 398 20.50 -14.20 7.93
CA LYS A 398 20.75 -12.78 7.61
C LYS A 398 19.85 -12.25 6.48
N PHE A 399 19.40 -13.10 5.59
CA PHE A 399 18.61 -12.75 4.39
C PHE A 399 17.12 -13.07 4.53
N GLY A 400 16.67 -13.49 5.71
CA GLY A 400 15.29 -13.84 5.99
C GLY A 400 15.11 -15.30 6.39
N ALA A 401 13.86 -15.75 6.38
CA ALA A 401 13.50 -17.10 6.74
C ALA A 401 13.70 -18.07 5.56
N TYR A 402 14.02 -19.32 5.87
CA TYR A 402 14.24 -20.39 4.90
C TYR A 402 13.91 -21.75 5.51
N ILE A 403 13.63 -22.72 4.67
CA ILE A 403 13.44 -24.12 5.08
C ILE A 403 14.79 -24.84 4.99
N ALA A 404 15.19 -25.55 6.04
CA ALA A 404 16.43 -26.31 6.07
C ALA A 404 16.22 -27.72 6.63
N CYS A 405 17.10 -28.63 6.29
CA CYS A 405 17.14 -29.95 6.94
C CYS A 405 17.63 -29.84 8.39
N LYS A 406 16.96 -30.54 9.31
CA LYS A 406 17.36 -30.60 10.72
C LYS A 406 18.74 -31.19 10.92
N ASN A 407 19.21 -32.03 9.98
CA ASN A 407 20.50 -32.74 10.03
C ASN A 407 21.68 -31.92 9.45
N TYR A 408 21.61 -30.59 9.53
CA TYR A 408 22.75 -29.76 9.18
C TYR A 408 23.85 -29.91 10.25
N PRO A 409 25.15 -30.08 9.88
CA PRO A 409 25.78 -29.90 8.56
C PRO A 409 25.84 -31.14 7.65
N GLU A 410 25.48 -32.34 8.11
CA GLU A 410 25.55 -33.58 7.33
C GLU A 410 24.64 -33.54 6.08
N CYS A 411 23.52 -32.89 6.20
CA CYS A 411 22.64 -32.57 5.08
C CYS A 411 22.50 -31.04 4.95
N ASN A 412 22.99 -30.50 3.86
CA ASN A 412 23.04 -29.07 3.60
C ASN A 412 21.86 -28.56 2.80
N LEU A 413 20.73 -29.30 2.73
CA LEU A 413 19.53 -28.83 2.05
C LEU A 413 19.03 -27.54 2.71
N SER A 414 18.92 -26.50 1.89
CA SER A 414 18.37 -25.21 2.26
C SER A 414 17.54 -24.67 1.08
N LYS A 415 16.29 -24.27 1.35
CA LYS A 415 15.35 -23.74 0.36
C LYS A 415 14.79 -22.42 0.89
N PRO A 416 14.78 -21.32 0.09
CA PRO A 416 14.08 -20.08 0.49
C PRO A 416 12.60 -20.38 0.70
N LEU A 417 11.94 -19.61 1.56
CA LEU A 417 10.49 -19.76 1.82
C LEU A 417 9.64 -19.37 0.63
N GLU A 418 10.02 -18.30 -0.03
CA GLU A 418 9.36 -17.88 -1.25
C GLU A 418 9.90 -18.74 -2.39
N ALA A 419 9.19 -19.84 -2.67
CA ALA A 419 9.27 -20.41 -4.01
C ALA A 419 8.70 -19.36 -4.99
N PRO A 420 9.33 -19.14 -6.14
CA PRO A 420 8.71 -18.35 -7.19
C PRO A 420 7.32 -18.93 -7.45
N ASN A 421 6.34 -18.06 -7.64
CA ASN A 421 4.93 -18.39 -7.86
C ASN A 421 4.74 -19.72 -8.59
N GLU A 422 4.05 -20.67 -7.94
CA GLU A 422 3.62 -21.96 -8.55
C GLU A 422 2.64 -21.79 -9.75
N ALA A 423 2.54 -20.57 -10.28
CA ALA A 423 1.71 -20.30 -11.47
C ALA A 423 2.46 -20.48 -12.81
N ASN A 424 3.79 -20.63 -12.77
CA ASN A 424 4.57 -20.99 -13.96
C ASN A 424 5.51 -22.14 -13.62
N ASP A 425 5.20 -23.36 -14.05
CA ASP A 425 6.07 -24.53 -14.09
C ASP A 425 7.25 -24.34 -15.07
N GLU A 426 7.85 -23.14 -15.14
CA GLU A 426 9.06 -22.94 -15.91
C GLU A 426 10.26 -23.46 -15.10
N ILE A 427 10.76 -24.59 -15.53
CA ILE A 427 11.95 -25.24 -14.97
C ILE A 427 13.17 -24.36 -15.31
N TYR A 428 13.80 -23.76 -14.30
CA TYR A 428 15.08 -23.08 -14.48
C TYR A 428 16.24 -24.07 -14.26
N PRO A 429 17.29 -24.04 -15.10
CA PRO A 429 17.62 -22.99 -16.09
C PRO A 429 16.76 -23.05 -17.36
N LYS A 430 16.26 -21.88 -17.78
CA LYS A 430 15.53 -21.70 -19.04
C LYS A 430 16.51 -21.25 -20.12
N LEU A 431 16.65 -22.04 -21.18
CA LEU A 431 17.45 -21.65 -22.34
C LEU A 431 16.71 -20.52 -23.07
N LEU A 432 17.35 -19.36 -23.18
CA LEU A 432 16.82 -18.20 -23.91
C LEU A 432 17.20 -18.22 -25.39
N GLY A 433 18.45 -18.67 -25.69
CA GLY A 433 18.99 -18.70 -27.04
C GLY A 433 20.46 -19.08 -27.03
N GLN A 434 21.12 -18.87 -28.18
CA GLN A 434 22.57 -19.09 -28.35
C GLN A 434 23.23 -17.86 -28.97
N ILE A 435 24.46 -17.57 -28.53
CA ILE A 435 25.33 -16.54 -29.10
C ILE A 435 26.62 -17.24 -29.47
N ASP A 436 27.00 -17.27 -30.74
CA ASP A 436 28.24 -17.89 -31.26
C ASP A 436 28.48 -19.30 -30.70
N GLU A 437 27.49 -20.18 -30.70
CA GLU A 437 27.49 -21.55 -30.14
C GLU A 437 27.45 -21.65 -28.61
N ASP A 438 27.52 -20.54 -27.87
CA ASP A 438 27.40 -20.54 -26.39
C ASP A 438 25.93 -20.39 -25.96
N ASN A 439 25.51 -21.19 -24.97
CA ASN A 439 24.15 -21.17 -24.46
C ASN A 439 23.91 -19.94 -23.57
N LEU A 440 22.87 -19.17 -23.91
CA LEU A 440 22.36 -18.08 -23.09
C LEU A 440 21.16 -18.56 -22.30
N SER A 441 21.28 -18.62 -20.98
CA SER A 441 20.26 -19.17 -20.10
C SER A 441 19.83 -18.19 -19.01
N LEU A 442 18.55 -18.18 -18.66
CA LEU A 442 18.03 -17.53 -17.46
C LEU A 442 18.09 -18.54 -16.32
N LYS A 443 18.77 -18.16 -15.25
CA LYS A 443 18.95 -18.98 -14.05
C LYS A 443 18.44 -18.25 -12.82
N GLN A 444 18.03 -19.00 -11.80
CA GLN A 444 17.62 -18.46 -10.53
C GLN A 444 18.69 -18.74 -9.47
N GLY A 445 19.12 -17.70 -8.79
CA GLY A 445 20.13 -17.77 -7.74
C GLY A 445 19.64 -17.21 -6.40
N PRO A 446 20.47 -17.27 -5.34
CA PRO A 446 20.13 -16.75 -4.01
C PRO A 446 19.79 -15.26 -3.96
N TYR A 447 20.17 -14.51 -4.99
CA TYR A 447 19.97 -13.06 -5.10
C TYR A 447 18.93 -12.66 -6.17
N GLY A 448 18.16 -13.63 -6.69
CA GLY A 448 17.16 -13.44 -7.74
C GLY A 448 17.59 -14.04 -9.07
N PHE A 449 16.88 -13.67 -10.13
CA PHE A 449 17.17 -14.14 -11.48
C PHE A 449 18.44 -13.50 -12.04
N TYR A 450 19.20 -14.29 -12.79
CA TYR A 450 20.37 -13.83 -13.52
C TYR A 450 20.48 -14.54 -14.87
N ILE A 451 21.10 -13.84 -15.81
CA ILE A 451 21.40 -14.37 -17.12
C ILE A 451 22.82 -14.94 -17.08
N GLU A 452 22.99 -16.12 -17.65
CA GLU A 452 24.29 -16.76 -17.78
C GLU A 452 24.56 -17.12 -19.23
N LEU A 453 25.75 -16.72 -19.73
CA LEU A 453 26.27 -17.12 -21.02
C LEU A 453 27.47 -18.08 -20.78
N GLU A 454 27.34 -19.29 -21.28
CA GLU A 454 28.31 -20.38 -21.05
C GLU A 454 29.53 -20.29 -21.96
N THR A 455 30.24 -19.15 -21.97
CA THR A 455 31.46 -18.95 -22.74
C THR A 455 32.66 -19.67 -22.14
N LYS A 456 33.56 -20.20 -22.98
CA LYS A 456 34.85 -20.75 -22.56
C LYS A 456 35.95 -19.73 -22.77
N PRO A 457 36.91 -19.51 -21.84
CA PRO A 457 37.16 -20.24 -20.60
C PRO A 457 36.38 -19.70 -19.38
N LYS A 458 35.60 -18.65 -19.48
CA LYS A 458 34.97 -17.98 -18.33
C LYS A 458 33.50 -17.64 -18.59
N VAL A 459 32.63 -18.20 -17.80
CA VAL A 459 31.18 -17.94 -17.83
C VAL A 459 30.90 -16.47 -17.51
N LYS A 460 30.11 -15.80 -18.36
CA LYS A 460 29.62 -14.44 -18.09
C LYS A 460 28.23 -14.49 -17.40
N ARG A 461 28.01 -13.60 -16.44
CA ARG A 461 26.76 -13.50 -15.69
C ARG A 461 26.32 -12.05 -15.56
N ALA A 462 25.04 -11.81 -15.72
CA ALA A 462 24.39 -10.52 -15.49
C ALA A 462 23.13 -10.71 -14.63
N GLN A 463 22.97 -9.88 -13.60
CA GLN A 463 21.77 -9.92 -12.77
C GLN A 463 20.60 -9.32 -13.54
N LEU A 464 19.42 -9.95 -13.45
CA LEU A 464 18.19 -9.39 -14.01
C LEU A 464 17.72 -8.19 -13.17
N PRO A 465 17.57 -7.00 -13.77
CA PRO A 465 17.05 -5.83 -13.05
C PRO A 465 15.63 -6.05 -12.54
N LYS A 466 15.28 -5.47 -11.40
CA LYS A 466 13.95 -5.64 -10.75
C LYS A 466 12.77 -5.10 -11.55
N ASN A 467 13.02 -4.23 -12.49
CA ASN A 467 12.01 -3.65 -13.38
C ASN A 467 11.71 -4.50 -14.62
N ILE A 468 12.42 -5.61 -14.82
CA ILE A 468 12.19 -6.55 -15.92
C ILE A 468 11.74 -7.87 -15.33
N SER A 469 10.53 -8.33 -15.68
CA SER A 469 10.05 -9.64 -15.24
C SER A 469 10.69 -10.77 -16.06
N PRO A 470 10.86 -11.99 -15.50
CA PRO A 470 11.38 -13.14 -16.23
C PRO A 470 10.60 -13.46 -17.51
N GLU A 471 9.30 -13.18 -17.52
CA GLU A 471 8.39 -13.41 -18.65
C GLU A 471 8.59 -12.37 -19.77
N GLU A 472 8.99 -11.15 -19.42
CA GLU A 472 9.23 -10.05 -20.38
C GLU A 472 10.65 -10.07 -20.95
N LEU A 473 11.52 -10.98 -20.44
CA LEU A 473 12.90 -11.06 -20.86
C LEU A 473 13.02 -11.66 -22.27
N SER A 474 13.21 -10.80 -23.26
CA SER A 474 13.57 -11.23 -24.63
C SER A 474 15.05 -11.58 -24.75
N VAL A 475 15.40 -12.36 -25.78
CA VAL A 475 16.79 -12.69 -26.11
C VAL A 475 17.63 -11.41 -26.32
N ASP A 476 17.08 -10.41 -27.00
CA ASP A 476 17.76 -9.16 -27.27
C ASP A 476 18.09 -8.38 -25.99
N ILE A 477 17.16 -8.33 -25.03
CA ILE A 477 17.38 -7.72 -23.72
C ILE A 477 18.44 -8.49 -22.95
N ALA A 478 18.40 -9.83 -22.99
CA ALA A 478 19.37 -10.68 -22.33
C ALA A 478 20.80 -10.46 -22.89
N ILE A 479 20.94 -10.32 -24.20
CA ILE A 479 22.21 -10.00 -24.88
C ILE A 479 22.72 -8.62 -24.44
N LYS A 480 21.87 -7.60 -24.43
CA LYS A 480 22.21 -6.25 -23.94
C LYS A 480 22.68 -6.28 -22.48
N LEU A 481 21.99 -7.03 -21.62
CA LEU A 481 22.36 -7.14 -20.20
C LEU A 481 23.70 -7.85 -19.98
N ILE A 482 23.98 -8.94 -20.72
CA ILE A 482 25.23 -9.70 -20.58
C ILE A 482 26.43 -8.96 -21.18
N SER A 483 26.20 -7.98 -22.08
CA SER A 483 27.23 -7.13 -22.66
C SER A 483 27.64 -5.96 -21.78
N LEU A 484 27.01 -5.75 -20.65
CA LEU A 484 27.43 -4.73 -19.67
C LEU A 484 28.76 -5.14 -19.00
N PRO A 485 29.68 -4.19 -18.72
CA PRO A 485 29.58 -2.75 -18.95
C PRO A 485 29.67 -2.37 -20.44
N ARG A 486 28.85 -1.40 -20.86
CA ARG A 486 28.80 -0.90 -22.23
C ARG A 486 29.50 0.45 -22.33
N GLU A 487 30.34 0.61 -23.33
CA GLU A 487 30.95 1.89 -23.66
C GLU A 487 29.91 2.77 -24.37
N ILE A 488 29.71 4.02 -23.88
CA ILE A 488 28.75 4.96 -24.45
C ILE A 488 29.46 5.92 -25.40
N GLY A 489 30.64 6.43 -25.01
CA GLY A 489 31.41 7.38 -25.78
C GLY A 489 32.39 8.20 -24.93
N ILE A 490 33.09 9.13 -25.57
CA ILE A 490 34.12 9.94 -24.91
C ILE A 490 33.50 11.22 -24.36
N TYR A 491 33.80 11.57 -23.11
CA TYR A 491 33.41 12.82 -22.49
C TYR A 491 34.26 13.99 -23.06
N PRO A 492 33.64 15.02 -23.66
CA PRO A 492 34.36 16.05 -24.39
C PRO A 492 35.37 16.87 -23.59
N GLU A 493 35.11 17.11 -22.28
CA GLU A 493 35.97 17.96 -21.45
C GLU A 493 37.25 17.27 -20.97
N THR A 494 37.20 15.96 -20.66
CA THR A 494 38.34 15.24 -20.10
C THR A 494 38.95 14.21 -21.06
N ASN A 495 38.30 13.98 -22.20
CA ASN A 495 38.66 12.95 -23.17
C ASN A 495 38.69 11.52 -22.60
N GLU A 496 37.91 11.28 -21.51
CA GLU A 496 37.78 9.97 -20.87
C GLU A 496 36.53 9.22 -21.36
N MET A 497 36.62 7.89 -21.37
CA MET A 497 35.53 7.02 -21.83
C MET A 497 34.42 6.97 -20.76
N ILE A 498 33.18 7.25 -21.16
CA ILE A 498 31.98 6.99 -20.34
C ILE A 498 31.51 5.56 -20.59
N THR A 499 31.37 4.80 -19.54
CA THR A 499 30.78 3.44 -19.57
C THR A 499 29.55 3.38 -18.68
N CYS A 500 28.58 2.55 -19.05
CA CYS A 500 27.42 2.28 -18.19
C CYS A 500 27.39 0.82 -17.74
N ALA A 501 26.91 0.60 -16.52
CA ALA A 501 26.79 -0.74 -15.93
C ALA A 501 25.73 -0.76 -14.84
N ILE A 502 25.40 -1.97 -14.37
CA ILE A 502 24.53 -2.20 -13.22
C ILE A 502 25.40 -2.68 -12.06
N GLY A 503 25.39 -1.94 -10.95
CA GLY A 503 26.13 -2.24 -9.74
C GLY A 503 25.25 -2.62 -8.57
N ARG A 504 25.86 -2.84 -7.39
CA ARG A 504 25.16 -3.18 -6.14
C ARG A 504 24.09 -2.16 -5.72
N PHE A 505 24.28 -0.90 -6.12
CA PHE A 505 23.39 0.21 -5.77
C PHE A 505 22.46 0.62 -6.92
N GLY A 506 22.45 -0.12 -8.01
CA GLY A 506 21.65 0.14 -9.20
C GLY A 506 22.48 0.53 -10.44
N PRO A 507 21.82 1.01 -11.50
CA PRO A 507 22.48 1.47 -12.72
C PRO A 507 23.37 2.70 -12.48
N TYR A 508 24.52 2.76 -13.14
CA TYR A 508 25.47 3.86 -13.00
C TYR A 508 26.25 4.14 -14.30
N LEU A 509 26.70 5.37 -14.41
CA LEU A 509 27.73 5.78 -15.37
C LEU A 509 29.08 5.82 -14.66
N LYS A 510 30.14 5.40 -15.35
CA LYS A 510 31.51 5.49 -14.88
C LYS A 510 32.33 6.33 -15.85
N ILE A 511 33.07 7.30 -15.31
CA ILE A 511 34.04 8.10 -16.02
C ILE A 511 35.32 8.20 -15.16
N GLY A 512 36.47 7.76 -15.69
CA GLY A 512 37.70 7.66 -14.94
C GLY A 512 37.51 6.87 -13.63
N SER A 513 37.74 7.54 -12.49
CA SER A 513 37.51 6.97 -11.15
C SER A 513 36.10 7.24 -10.58
N ASP A 514 35.30 8.07 -11.22
CA ASP A 514 33.99 8.51 -10.72
C ASP A 514 32.87 7.58 -11.14
N PHE A 515 31.97 7.29 -10.17
CA PHE A 515 30.74 6.54 -10.35
C PHE A 515 29.55 7.46 -10.10
N ILE A 516 28.68 7.56 -11.06
CA ILE A 516 27.52 8.47 -11.08
C ILE A 516 26.26 7.64 -11.21
N SER A 517 25.35 7.72 -10.23
CA SER A 517 24.10 6.97 -10.29
C SER A 517 23.23 7.47 -11.46
N LEU A 518 22.69 6.52 -12.21
CA LEU A 518 21.76 6.84 -13.31
C LEU A 518 20.39 7.22 -12.72
N PRO A 519 19.75 8.31 -13.17
CA PRO A 519 18.38 8.64 -12.81
C PRO A 519 17.40 7.51 -13.14
N LYS A 520 16.31 7.40 -12.38
CA LYS A 520 15.32 6.29 -12.53
C LYS A 520 14.56 6.33 -13.86
N GLU A 521 14.51 7.49 -14.46
CA GLU A 521 13.85 7.78 -15.73
C GLU A 521 14.67 7.33 -16.95
N GLU A 522 15.96 7.02 -16.72
CA GLU A 522 16.91 6.66 -17.78
C GLU A 522 17.18 5.15 -17.81
N ASP A 523 17.16 4.57 -19.01
CA ASP A 523 17.47 3.15 -19.21
C ASP A 523 18.96 2.94 -19.49
N VAL A 524 19.61 2.13 -18.63
CA VAL A 524 21.02 1.75 -18.78
C VAL A 524 21.32 1.02 -20.09
N LEU A 525 20.33 0.35 -20.68
CA LEU A 525 20.48 -0.40 -21.93
C LEU A 525 20.38 0.51 -23.17
N GLU A 526 19.76 1.68 -23.05
CA GLU A 526 19.45 2.54 -24.20
C GLU A 526 20.05 3.94 -24.12
N ILE A 527 20.57 4.35 -22.95
CA ILE A 527 21.14 5.70 -22.79
C ILE A 527 22.20 6.02 -23.85
N GLY A 528 22.02 7.16 -24.54
CA GLY A 528 22.93 7.67 -25.56
C GLY A 528 23.98 8.63 -25.01
N ILE A 529 25.00 8.93 -25.82
CA ILE A 529 26.15 9.77 -25.44
C ILE A 529 25.72 11.17 -24.97
N ASN A 530 24.78 11.82 -25.67
CA ASN A 530 24.35 13.19 -25.34
C ASN A 530 23.78 13.28 -23.93
N LYS A 531 22.91 12.33 -23.56
CA LYS A 531 22.29 12.29 -22.22
C LYS A 531 23.29 11.87 -21.15
N ALA A 532 24.20 10.95 -21.47
CA ALA A 532 25.26 10.55 -20.57
C ALA A 532 26.22 11.72 -20.25
N VAL A 533 26.58 12.53 -21.25
CA VAL A 533 27.41 13.73 -21.07
C VAL A 533 26.70 14.77 -20.19
N GLU A 534 25.40 15.01 -20.38
CA GLU A 534 24.61 15.93 -19.56
C GLU A 534 24.63 15.49 -18.08
N ILE A 535 24.32 14.23 -17.80
CA ILE A 535 24.30 13.68 -16.43
C ILE A 535 25.69 13.75 -15.78
N VAL A 536 26.74 13.43 -16.54
CA VAL A 536 28.13 13.50 -16.07
C VAL A 536 28.52 14.93 -15.75
N ALA A 537 28.20 15.88 -16.64
CA ALA A 537 28.50 17.30 -16.45
C ALA A 537 27.84 17.85 -15.18
N ASP A 538 26.54 17.62 -15.00
CA ASP A 538 25.77 18.05 -13.83
C ASP A 538 26.36 17.52 -12.52
N GLU A 539 26.72 16.24 -12.49
CA GLU A 539 27.29 15.65 -11.27
C GLU A 539 28.73 16.07 -10.98
N LEU A 540 29.55 16.28 -12.00
CA LEU A 540 30.89 16.82 -11.84
C LEU A 540 30.84 18.29 -11.37
N GLU A 541 29.89 19.06 -11.87
CA GLU A 541 29.67 20.44 -11.42
C GLU A 541 29.22 20.49 -9.95
N LYS A 542 28.24 19.67 -9.56
CA LYS A 542 27.85 19.51 -8.14
C LYS A 542 29.00 19.07 -7.26
N LYS A 543 29.88 18.18 -7.74
CA LYS A 543 31.09 17.78 -7.02
C LYS A 543 32.11 18.93 -6.91
N LYS A 544 32.26 19.77 -7.94
CA LYS A 544 33.10 20.98 -7.88
C LYS A 544 32.59 21.97 -6.83
N GLN A 545 31.26 22.21 -6.81
CA GLN A 545 30.61 23.10 -5.83
C GLN A 545 30.67 22.55 -4.38
N ASN A 546 30.67 21.23 -4.21
CA ASN A 546 30.73 20.57 -2.91
C ASN A 546 32.15 20.25 -2.41
N LYS A 547 33.21 20.72 -3.08
CA LYS A 547 34.58 20.53 -2.59
C LYS A 547 34.76 21.23 -1.22
N PRO A 548 35.43 20.56 -0.26
CA PRO A 548 35.72 21.18 1.02
C PRO A 548 36.50 22.47 0.83
N LYS A 549 35.95 23.59 1.27
CA LYS A 549 36.64 24.89 1.27
C LYS A 549 37.39 25.04 2.61
N ASN A 550 38.68 25.27 2.53
CA ASN A 550 39.48 25.54 3.73
C ASN A 550 39.24 26.99 4.21
N LEU A 551 38.81 27.14 5.46
CA LEU A 551 38.54 28.44 6.09
C LEU A 551 39.73 28.95 6.91
N GLY A 552 40.70 28.09 7.23
CA GLY A 552 41.86 28.44 8.05
C GLY A 552 42.17 27.43 9.14
N ILE A 553 42.96 27.79 10.12
CA ILE A 553 43.41 26.95 11.22
C ILE A 553 42.72 27.33 12.52
N HIS A 554 42.23 26.37 13.30
CA HIS A 554 41.64 26.61 14.62
C HIS A 554 42.72 27.04 15.63
N PRO A 555 42.59 28.20 16.29
CA PRO A 555 43.68 28.79 17.11
C PRO A 555 44.06 27.94 18.33
N LYS A 556 43.14 27.11 18.88
CA LYS A 556 43.43 26.25 20.05
C LYS A 556 43.69 24.79 19.69
N LEU A 557 43.25 24.32 18.52
CA LEU A 557 43.36 22.92 18.12
C LEU A 557 44.46 22.71 17.09
N GLU A 558 45.04 23.76 16.54
CA GLU A 558 46.08 23.74 15.50
C GLU A 558 45.75 22.83 14.32
N THR A 559 44.46 22.75 13.98
CA THR A 559 43.94 21.85 12.96
C THR A 559 43.15 22.67 11.95
N GLU A 560 43.24 22.29 10.66
CA GLU A 560 42.49 22.93 9.59
C GLU A 560 40.99 22.82 9.80
N ILE A 561 40.31 23.92 9.51
CA ILE A 561 38.85 24.02 9.47
C ILE A 561 38.38 24.02 8.01
N THR A 562 37.61 23.04 7.65
CA THR A 562 36.99 22.96 6.31
C THR A 562 35.46 23.05 6.42
N ILE A 563 34.86 23.75 5.48
CA ILE A 563 33.38 23.77 5.31
C ILE A 563 33.01 22.97 4.09
N GLN A 564 31.93 22.19 4.22
CA GLN A 564 31.40 21.38 3.10
C GLN A 564 29.94 21.07 3.32
N SER A 565 29.23 20.73 2.24
CA SER A 565 27.85 20.22 2.29
C SER A 565 27.82 18.72 2.54
N GLY A 566 26.90 18.25 3.37
CA GLY A 566 26.70 16.83 3.65
C GLY A 566 25.22 16.43 3.55
N ARG A 567 24.94 15.13 3.70
CA ARG A 567 23.58 14.56 3.60
C ARG A 567 22.54 15.26 4.48
N TYR A 568 22.97 15.89 5.57
CA TYR A 568 22.09 16.54 6.55
C TYR A 568 22.18 18.08 6.49
N GLY A 569 22.85 18.63 5.51
CA GLY A 569 23.08 20.05 5.30
C GLY A 569 24.55 20.47 5.44
N PRO A 570 24.85 21.78 5.35
CA PRO A 570 26.21 22.30 5.47
C PRO A 570 26.78 22.07 6.87
N TYR A 571 28.07 21.76 6.93
CA TYR A 571 28.80 21.60 8.20
C TYR A 571 30.25 22.01 8.10
N VAL A 572 30.81 22.42 9.24
CA VAL A 572 32.23 22.65 9.38
C VAL A 572 32.92 21.48 10.05
N LYS A 573 34.10 21.11 9.55
CA LYS A 573 34.94 20.03 10.06
C LYS A 573 36.25 20.55 10.54
N CYS A 574 36.64 20.15 11.76
CA CYS A 574 37.95 20.41 12.33
C CYS A 574 38.49 19.11 12.93
N GLY A 575 39.47 18.51 12.28
CA GLY A 575 40.02 17.21 12.64
C GLY A 575 38.93 16.09 12.65
N LYS A 576 38.65 15.58 13.86
CA LYS A 576 37.61 14.51 14.06
C LYS A 576 36.24 15.08 14.47
N THR A 577 36.08 16.38 14.53
CA THR A 577 34.82 17.03 14.95
C THR A 577 34.11 17.64 13.77
N ASN A 578 32.85 17.23 13.58
CA ASN A 578 31.93 17.82 12.60
C ASN A 578 30.88 18.61 13.38
N ALA A 579 30.64 19.85 12.98
CA ALA A 579 29.67 20.74 13.59
C ALA A 579 28.68 21.24 12.53
N PRO A 580 27.38 20.88 12.65
CA PRO A 580 26.37 21.25 11.65
C PRO A 580 26.09 22.75 11.69
N LEU A 581 25.84 23.31 10.51
CA LEU A 581 25.37 24.68 10.31
C LEU A 581 23.84 24.67 10.01
N PRO A 582 23.15 25.80 10.14
CA PRO A 582 21.76 25.93 9.72
C PRO A 582 21.58 25.55 8.25
N LYS A 583 20.45 24.93 7.91
CA LYS A 583 20.20 24.38 6.56
C LYS A 583 20.25 25.43 5.44
N ASN A 584 19.99 26.69 5.75
CA ASN A 584 19.96 27.80 4.79
C ASN A 584 21.27 28.61 4.77
N THR A 585 22.37 28.07 5.30
CA THR A 585 23.66 28.77 5.31
C THR A 585 24.36 28.51 3.96
N GLU A 586 24.66 29.58 3.23
CA GLU A 586 25.49 29.49 2.02
C GLU A 586 26.96 29.27 2.42
N LEU A 587 27.62 28.33 1.73
CA LEU A 587 28.99 27.94 2.09
C LEU A 587 30.00 29.07 1.90
N GLU A 588 29.66 30.07 1.07
CA GLU A 588 30.51 31.21 0.77
C GLU A 588 30.51 32.30 1.86
N ASP A 589 29.42 32.38 2.63
CA ASP A 589 29.19 33.43 3.60
C ASP A 589 29.75 33.10 5.01
N VAL A 590 30.23 31.86 5.20
CA VAL A 590 30.72 31.43 6.53
C VAL A 590 32.16 31.90 6.76
N THR A 591 32.32 32.75 7.73
CA THR A 591 33.64 33.26 8.16
C THR A 591 34.37 32.26 9.06
N LEU A 592 35.70 32.38 9.14
CA LEU A 592 36.52 31.57 10.04
C LEU A 592 36.08 31.71 11.52
N GLU A 593 35.70 32.91 11.95
CA GLU A 593 35.26 33.17 13.33
C GLU A 593 33.95 32.42 13.65
N GLN A 594 32.97 32.46 12.73
CA GLN A 594 31.72 31.72 12.89
C GLN A 594 31.94 30.21 12.93
N ALA A 595 32.85 29.71 12.09
CA ALA A 595 33.23 28.29 12.07
C ALA A 595 33.88 27.83 13.38
N ILE A 596 34.77 28.67 13.97
CA ILE A 596 35.41 28.42 15.27
C ILE A 596 34.34 28.37 16.38
N ASP A 597 33.38 29.28 16.36
CA ASP A 597 32.32 29.38 17.37
C ASP A 597 31.42 28.13 17.36
N VAL A 598 31.02 27.66 16.17
CA VAL A 598 30.19 26.47 16.01
C VAL A 598 30.96 25.22 16.44
N ILE A 599 32.26 25.11 16.13
CA ILE A 599 33.13 24.02 16.56
C ILE A 599 33.28 24.01 18.08
N ASN A 600 33.53 25.16 18.71
CA ASN A 600 33.67 25.28 20.17
C ASN A 600 32.38 24.87 20.89
N LYS A 601 31.21 25.34 20.45
CA LYS A 601 29.90 24.93 20.96
C LYS A 601 29.66 23.41 20.81
N GLN A 602 30.16 22.80 19.74
CA GLN A 602 30.04 21.36 19.52
C GLN A 602 31.00 20.55 20.40
N LEU A 603 32.17 21.08 20.72
CA LEU A 603 33.15 20.47 21.65
C LEU A 603 32.67 20.51 23.09
N GLU A 604 32.01 21.58 23.51
CA GLU A 604 31.41 21.72 24.84
C GLU A 604 30.25 20.73 25.07
N LYS A 605 29.50 20.39 24.02
CA LYS A 605 28.44 19.37 24.06
C LYS A 605 28.95 17.92 24.18
N LYS A 606 30.26 17.66 24.09
CA LYS A 606 30.87 16.32 24.11
C LYS A 606 31.49 15.79 25.42
N PRO A 607 31.41 16.39 26.64
CA PRO A 607 32.18 15.88 27.78
C PRO A 607 31.66 14.60 28.46
N ALA A 608 30.43 14.18 28.25
CA ALA A 608 29.80 13.13 29.09
C ALA A 608 29.99 11.66 28.65
N LYS A 609 30.41 11.38 27.44
CA LYS A 609 30.46 9.98 26.93
C LYS A 609 31.83 9.28 27.02
N LYS A 610 32.96 10.02 27.14
CA LYS A 610 34.30 9.41 27.20
C LYS A 610 34.74 8.97 28.60
N ALA A 611 34.17 9.52 29.68
CA ALA A 611 34.53 9.15 31.05
C ALA A 611 33.93 7.80 31.50
N LYS A 612 32.72 7.41 30.99
CA LYS A 612 32.08 6.13 31.32
C LYS A 612 32.72 4.93 30.61
N ALA A 613 33.25 5.09 29.39
CA ALA A 613 33.89 4.00 28.66
C ALA A 613 35.30 3.65 29.17
N LYS A 614 36.05 4.59 29.72
CA LYS A 614 37.35 4.32 30.37
C LYS A 614 37.24 3.67 31.75
N LYS A 615 36.16 3.94 32.53
CA LYS A 615 35.90 3.25 33.80
C LYS A 615 35.40 1.81 33.61
N ALA A 616 34.70 1.50 32.52
CA ALA A 616 34.26 0.11 32.19
C ALA A 616 35.45 -0.75 31.73
N LYS A 617 36.37 -0.22 30.91
CA LYS A 617 37.58 -0.94 30.50
C LYS A 617 38.60 -1.17 31.61
N ALA A 618 38.69 -0.28 32.60
CA ALA A 618 39.59 -0.44 33.75
C ALA A 618 39.05 -1.45 34.78
N LYS A 619 37.72 -1.72 34.82
CA LYS A 619 37.14 -2.76 35.69
C LYS A 619 37.29 -4.19 35.10
N THR A 620 37.26 -4.31 33.75
CA THR A 620 37.41 -5.64 33.11
C THR A 620 38.85 -6.16 33.08
N THR A 621 39.85 -5.27 33.15
CA THR A 621 41.27 -5.67 33.18
C THR A 621 41.71 -6.05 34.61
N LYS A 622 41.06 -5.52 35.68
CA LYS A 622 41.37 -5.94 37.06
C LYS A 622 40.75 -7.26 37.49
N THR A 623 39.73 -7.75 36.77
CA THR A 623 39.06 -9.03 37.09
C THR A 623 39.73 -10.22 36.38
N LYS A 624 40.47 -9.98 35.28
CA LYS A 624 41.24 -11.04 34.60
C LYS A 624 42.59 -11.34 35.24
N THR A 625 43.18 -10.38 35.98
CA THR A 625 44.49 -10.58 36.65
C THR A 625 44.36 -11.22 38.04
N LYS A 626 43.13 -11.42 38.55
CA LYS A 626 42.89 -12.10 39.85
C LYS A 626 42.47 -13.56 39.71
N ALA A 627 42.16 -14.02 38.48
CA ALA A 627 41.80 -15.43 38.21
C ALA A 627 42.99 -16.31 37.77
N GLU A 628 44.14 -15.72 37.45
CA GLU A 628 45.36 -16.44 37.08
C GLU A 628 46.38 -16.59 38.23
N LYS A 629 46.01 -16.25 39.49
CA LYS A 629 46.86 -16.45 40.68
C LYS A 629 46.29 -17.38 41.76
N SER A 630 45.29 -18.19 41.41
CA SER A 630 44.80 -19.25 42.28
C SER A 630 44.40 -20.46 41.40
N SER A 631 45.38 -21.13 40.85
CA SER A 631 45.40 -22.51 40.47
C SER A 631 46.84 -22.99 40.52
#